data_8d29e2c1999af16764d85039d4ef6066
#
_entry.id   8d29e2c1999af16764d85039d4ef6066
#
_cell.length_a   1.000
_cell.length_b   1.000
_cell.length_c   1.000
_cell.angle_alpha   90.00
_cell.angle_beta   90.00
_cell.angle_gamma   90.00
#
_symmetry.space_group_name_H-M   'P 1'
#
loop_
_entity.id
_entity.type
_entity.pdbx_description
1 polymer ?
#
loop_
_entity_poly.entity_id
_entity_poly.type
_entity_poly.pdbx_seq_one_letter_code
_entity_poly.pdbx_strand_id
1 'polypeptide(L)'
;MTRKKDSKYNGYIMMLRRDQVGTRMTELVKQIMDNGSEADQQVLEQVLTGLAQKPAKQQTYINLLFGFETEFTSDGLAMTMPVTSLVHNTLGIVHGGVITTLADTAMGTLANKMVPEGQAAVTTEIQVHFFKEAAGSRLVCKCSVLHKGRQTMVFESKVYREDGIMCGHSTGSFFIVPKKN
;
A
#
# COMPACT_ATOMS: atom_id res chain seq x y z
N MET A 1 25.31 -24.98 25.12
CA MET A 1 23.90 -24.81 25.60
C MET A 1 23.18 -23.90 24.62
N THR A 2 22.59 -24.47 23.58
CA THR A 2 21.91 -23.74 22.50
C THR A 2 20.41 -23.73 22.79
N ARG A 3 19.86 -22.55 23.10
CA ARG A 3 18.42 -22.35 23.28
C ARG A 3 17.71 -22.48 21.92
N LYS A 4 16.96 -23.57 21.74
CA LYS A 4 15.90 -23.66 20.73
C LYS A 4 14.84 -22.62 21.07
N LYS A 5 14.66 -21.60 20.21
CA LYS A 5 13.47 -20.76 20.18
C LYS A 5 12.39 -21.52 19.41
N ASP A 6 11.46 -22.09 20.12
CA ASP A 6 10.23 -22.65 19.56
C ASP A 6 9.35 -21.50 19.05
N SER A 7 9.35 -21.31 17.74
CA SER A 7 8.45 -20.40 17.07
C SER A 7 7.10 -21.11 16.86
N LYS A 8 6.17 -20.92 17.80
CA LYS A 8 4.78 -21.41 17.71
C LYS A 8 3.98 -20.81 16.54
N TYR A 9 4.49 -19.78 15.88
CA TYR A 9 3.83 -19.13 14.74
C TYR A 9 4.18 -19.72 13.37
N ASN A 10 5.26 -20.49 13.26
CA ASN A 10 5.67 -21.10 11.98
C ASN A 10 4.96 -22.42 11.64
N GLY A 11 4.16 -22.98 12.56
CA GLY A 11 3.50 -24.27 12.37
C GLY A 11 2.17 -24.23 11.61
N TYR A 12 1.53 -23.07 11.46
CA TYR A 12 0.18 -22.99 10.87
C TYR A 12 0.16 -22.70 9.36
N ILE A 13 1.25 -22.24 8.77
CA ILE A 13 1.32 -21.90 7.35
C ILE A 13 2.10 -22.94 6.51
N MET A 14 2.92 -23.77 7.14
CA MET A 14 3.67 -24.83 6.46
C MET A 14 2.92 -26.16 6.54
N MET A 15 2.33 -26.60 5.43
CA MET A 15 1.85 -27.94 5.10
C MET A 15 0.36 -28.13 4.87
N LEU A 16 -0.35 -27.16 4.35
CA LEU A 16 -1.56 -27.52 3.63
C LEU A 16 -1.15 -27.95 2.21
N ARG A 17 -1.53 -29.16 1.79
CA ARG A 17 -1.40 -29.57 0.39
C ARG A 17 -2.25 -28.64 -0.48
N ARG A 18 -1.89 -28.50 -1.74
CA ARG A 18 -2.54 -27.54 -2.66
C ARG A 18 -4.07 -27.74 -2.76
N ASP A 19 -4.52 -28.99 -2.66
CA ASP A 19 -5.93 -29.40 -2.59
C ASP A 19 -6.62 -28.92 -1.31
N GLN A 20 -5.94 -29.00 -0.16
CA GLN A 20 -6.47 -28.52 1.13
C GLN A 20 -6.57 -27.00 1.18
N VAL A 21 -5.64 -26.29 0.58
CA VAL A 21 -5.71 -24.82 0.45
C VAL A 21 -6.90 -24.43 -0.40
N GLY A 22 -7.12 -25.09 -1.55
CA GLY A 22 -8.25 -24.82 -2.42
C GLY A 22 -9.60 -25.03 -1.72
N THR A 23 -9.77 -26.15 -1.02
CA THR A 23 -10.99 -26.45 -0.27
C THR A 23 -11.25 -25.40 0.81
N ARG A 24 -10.23 -25.04 1.62
CA ARG A 24 -10.40 -24.04 2.68
C ARG A 24 -10.72 -22.66 2.12
N MET A 25 -10.09 -22.25 1.01
CA MET A 25 -10.40 -20.96 0.37
C MET A 25 -11.84 -20.90 -0.11
N THR A 26 -12.33 -21.99 -0.73
CA THR A 26 -13.74 -22.08 -1.17
C THR A 26 -14.71 -21.99 0.02
N GLU A 27 -14.40 -22.65 1.13
CA GLU A 27 -15.21 -22.59 2.35
C GLU A 27 -15.26 -21.16 2.93
N LEU A 28 -14.11 -20.45 3.00
CA LEU A 28 -14.04 -19.08 3.51
C LEU A 28 -14.82 -18.10 2.63
N VAL A 29 -14.65 -18.21 1.31
CA VAL A 29 -15.42 -17.41 0.35
C VAL A 29 -16.92 -17.65 0.54
N LYS A 30 -17.36 -18.91 0.60
CA LYS A 30 -18.76 -19.26 0.83
C LYS A 30 -19.28 -18.70 2.15
N GLN A 31 -18.53 -18.84 3.23
CA GLN A 31 -18.90 -18.32 4.55
C GLN A 31 -19.12 -16.79 4.52
N ILE A 32 -18.25 -16.04 3.83
CA ILE A 32 -18.39 -14.58 3.70
C ILE A 32 -19.58 -14.23 2.83
N MET A 33 -19.80 -14.95 1.73
CA MET A 33 -20.93 -14.71 0.84
C MET A 33 -22.29 -15.03 1.51
N ASP A 34 -22.36 -16.07 2.34
CA ASP A 34 -23.60 -16.50 2.99
C ASP A 34 -23.93 -15.66 4.25
N ASN A 35 -22.92 -15.19 5.00
CA ASN A 35 -23.12 -14.62 6.34
C ASN A 35 -22.46 -13.22 6.53
N GLY A 36 -21.60 -12.78 5.60
CA GLY A 36 -20.93 -11.48 5.68
C GLY A 36 -21.87 -10.33 5.34
N SER A 37 -21.55 -9.15 5.82
CA SER A 37 -22.19 -7.89 5.41
C SER A 37 -21.86 -7.59 3.94
N GLU A 38 -22.62 -6.67 3.32
CA GLU A 38 -22.29 -6.16 1.99
C GLU A 38 -20.87 -5.59 1.92
N ALA A 39 -20.40 -4.90 2.97
CA ALA A 39 -19.05 -4.39 3.06
C ALA A 39 -18.00 -5.51 3.09
N ASP A 40 -18.25 -6.63 3.80
CA ASP A 40 -17.35 -7.78 3.81
C ASP A 40 -17.24 -8.44 2.42
N GLN A 41 -18.35 -8.54 1.71
CA GLN A 41 -18.40 -9.10 0.35
C GLN A 41 -17.64 -8.19 -0.64
N GLN A 42 -17.82 -6.88 -0.56
CA GLN A 42 -17.07 -5.90 -1.37
C GLN A 42 -15.55 -5.95 -1.09
N VAL A 43 -15.13 -6.07 0.16
CA VAL A 43 -13.73 -6.23 0.55
C VAL A 43 -13.17 -7.53 -0.01
N LEU A 44 -13.91 -8.64 0.08
CA LEU A 44 -13.50 -9.93 -0.49
C LEU A 44 -13.30 -9.82 -2.00
N GLU A 45 -14.25 -9.23 -2.73
CA GLU A 45 -14.16 -9.01 -4.17
C GLU A 45 -12.94 -8.16 -4.54
N GLN A 46 -12.71 -7.05 -3.83
CA GLN A 46 -11.55 -6.18 -4.05
C GLN A 46 -10.23 -6.95 -3.88
N VAL A 47 -10.08 -7.71 -2.81
CA VAL A 47 -8.87 -8.51 -2.51
C VAL A 47 -8.64 -9.57 -3.58
N LEU A 48 -9.66 -10.35 -3.93
CA LEU A 48 -9.55 -11.40 -4.94
C LEU A 48 -9.23 -10.83 -6.32
N THR A 49 -9.88 -9.72 -6.70
CA THR A 49 -9.61 -9.02 -7.96
C THR A 49 -8.18 -8.52 -8.03
N GLY A 50 -7.68 -7.87 -6.96
CA GLY A 50 -6.30 -7.42 -6.87
C GLY A 50 -5.29 -8.56 -7.02
N LEU A 51 -5.52 -9.68 -6.32
CA LEU A 51 -4.65 -10.86 -6.42
C LEU A 51 -4.69 -11.51 -7.80
N ALA A 52 -5.86 -11.61 -8.42
CA ALA A 52 -6.01 -12.17 -9.76
C ALA A 52 -5.29 -11.34 -10.84
N GLN A 53 -5.17 -10.02 -10.66
CA GLN A 53 -4.46 -9.13 -11.58
C GLN A 53 -2.93 -9.17 -11.43
N LYS A 54 -2.39 -9.74 -10.35
CA LYS A 54 -0.96 -9.75 -10.03
C LYS A 54 -0.06 -10.25 -11.17
N PRO A 55 -0.38 -11.37 -11.88
CA PRO A 55 0.46 -11.87 -12.96
C PRO A 55 0.61 -10.89 -14.13
N ALA A 56 -0.45 -10.11 -14.42
CA ALA A 56 -0.49 -9.20 -15.55
C ALA A 56 0.15 -7.83 -15.24
N LYS A 57 -0.01 -7.34 -14.00
CA LYS A 57 0.35 -5.95 -13.64
C LYS A 57 1.77 -5.78 -13.09
N GLN A 58 2.47 -6.82 -12.70
CA GLN A 58 3.82 -6.76 -12.09
C GLN A 58 3.95 -5.73 -10.93
N GLN A 59 2.83 -5.47 -10.24
CA GLN A 59 2.77 -4.53 -9.11
C GLN A 59 3.00 -5.26 -7.78
N THR A 60 3.25 -4.51 -6.71
CA THR A 60 3.30 -5.07 -5.37
C THR A 60 1.90 -5.49 -4.91
N TYR A 61 1.82 -6.41 -3.95
CA TYR A 61 0.52 -6.80 -3.36
C TYR A 61 -0.19 -5.60 -2.73
N ILE A 62 0.54 -4.70 -2.05
CA ILE A 62 -0.02 -3.48 -1.46
C ILE A 62 -0.71 -2.62 -2.52
N ASN A 63 -0.03 -2.38 -3.67
CA ASN A 63 -0.62 -1.59 -4.76
C ASN A 63 -1.93 -2.20 -5.27
N LEU A 64 -1.96 -3.52 -5.41
CA LEU A 64 -3.15 -4.22 -5.91
C LEU A 64 -4.29 -4.26 -4.89
N LEU A 65 -3.97 -4.50 -3.60
CA LEU A 65 -4.97 -4.59 -2.54
C LEU A 65 -5.64 -3.24 -2.27
N PHE A 66 -4.86 -2.15 -2.30
CA PHE A 66 -5.39 -0.80 -2.09
C PHE A 66 -5.84 -0.10 -3.38
N GLY A 67 -5.66 -0.75 -4.55
CA GLY A 67 -6.08 -0.19 -5.84
C GLY A 67 -5.32 1.08 -6.21
N PHE A 68 -4.02 1.17 -5.90
CA PHE A 68 -3.22 2.34 -6.23
C PHE A 68 -3.06 2.50 -7.74
N GLU A 69 -3.40 3.67 -8.24
CA GLU A 69 -3.18 4.09 -9.61
C GLU A 69 -2.19 5.24 -9.64
N THR A 70 -1.20 5.17 -10.54
CA THR A 70 -0.08 6.11 -10.60
C THR A 70 -0.08 6.87 -11.91
N GLU A 71 0.02 8.18 -11.82
CA GLU A 71 0.23 9.10 -12.94
C GLU A 71 1.49 9.94 -12.68
N PHE A 72 2.46 9.91 -13.62
CA PHE A 72 3.61 10.80 -13.58
C PHE A 72 3.25 12.14 -14.19
N THR A 73 3.57 13.24 -13.50
CA THR A 73 3.31 14.62 -13.93
C THR A 73 4.62 15.34 -14.24
N SER A 74 4.54 16.55 -14.79
CA SER A 74 5.72 17.41 -15.01
C SER A 74 6.50 17.70 -13.72
N ASP A 75 5.79 17.76 -12.58
CA ASP A 75 6.33 18.22 -11.29
C ASP A 75 6.56 17.07 -10.30
N GLY A 76 6.24 15.83 -10.70
CA GLY A 76 6.40 14.67 -9.83
C GLY A 76 5.47 13.52 -10.15
N LEU A 77 4.57 13.17 -9.21
CA LEU A 77 3.68 12.02 -9.31
C LEU A 77 2.37 12.29 -8.59
N ALA A 78 1.26 11.86 -9.18
CA ALA A 78 -0.02 11.70 -8.50
C ALA A 78 -0.34 10.22 -8.34
N MET A 79 -0.71 9.80 -7.11
CA MET A 79 -1.18 8.44 -6.83
C MET A 79 -2.58 8.50 -6.25
N THR A 80 -3.50 7.82 -6.90
CA THR A 80 -4.91 7.74 -6.49
C THR A 80 -5.17 6.41 -5.77
N MET A 81 -5.99 6.46 -4.73
CA MET A 81 -6.46 5.30 -3.97
C MET A 81 -7.99 5.40 -3.82
N PRO A 82 -8.77 4.37 -4.20
CA PRO A 82 -10.18 4.30 -3.87
C PRO A 82 -10.38 4.17 -2.35
N VAL A 83 -11.42 4.83 -1.83
CA VAL A 83 -11.81 4.69 -0.43
C VAL A 83 -12.94 3.67 -0.34
N THR A 84 -12.62 2.53 0.23
CA THR A 84 -13.53 1.40 0.44
C THR A 84 -13.49 0.96 1.90
N SER A 85 -14.37 0.06 2.30
CA SER A 85 -14.39 -0.49 3.67
C SER A 85 -13.06 -1.14 4.09
N LEU A 86 -12.26 -1.62 3.13
CA LEU A 86 -10.92 -2.19 3.38
C LEU A 86 -9.97 -1.20 4.07
N VAL A 87 -10.11 0.09 3.81
CA VAL A 87 -9.19 1.13 4.29
C VAL A 87 -9.73 1.90 5.49
N HIS A 88 -10.95 1.61 5.95
CA HIS A 88 -11.57 2.31 7.06
C HIS A 88 -11.01 1.88 8.42
N ASN A 89 -10.98 2.83 9.34
CA ASN A 89 -10.84 2.58 10.77
C ASN A 89 -12.22 2.41 11.43
N THR A 90 -12.24 2.25 12.76
CA THR A 90 -13.47 2.10 13.53
C THR A 90 -14.40 3.32 13.53
N LEU A 91 -13.94 4.47 13.04
CA LEU A 91 -14.72 5.70 12.88
C LEU A 91 -15.33 5.83 11.47
N GLY A 92 -15.11 4.85 10.57
CA GLY A 92 -15.59 4.90 9.19
C GLY A 92 -14.82 5.85 8.27
N ILE A 93 -13.64 6.34 8.69
CA ILE A 93 -12.75 7.16 7.89
C ILE A 93 -11.46 6.39 7.55
N VAL A 94 -10.72 6.83 6.55
CA VAL A 94 -9.47 6.14 6.16
C VAL A 94 -8.49 6.09 7.32
N HIS A 95 -7.98 4.89 7.61
CA HIS A 95 -7.00 4.67 8.67
C HIS A 95 -5.70 5.44 8.40
N GLY A 96 -5.16 6.14 9.40
CA GLY A 96 -3.93 6.95 9.26
C GLY A 96 -2.73 6.15 8.73
N GLY A 97 -2.59 4.88 9.13
CA GLY A 97 -1.56 3.98 8.60
C GLY A 97 -1.71 3.72 7.09
N VAL A 98 -2.95 3.69 6.56
CA VAL A 98 -3.19 3.55 5.11
C VAL A 98 -2.80 4.83 4.37
N ILE A 99 -3.11 6.01 4.93
CA ILE A 99 -2.66 7.30 4.39
C ILE A 99 -1.13 7.35 4.34
N THR A 100 -0.47 6.88 5.40
CA THR A 100 1.01 6.78 5.46
C THR A 100 1.54 5.83 4.37
N THR A 101 0.90 4.69 4.17
CA THR A 101 1.27 3.72 3.12
C THR A 101 1.09 4.32 1.71
N LEU A 102 0.01 5.08 1.48
CA LEU A 102 -0.20 5.79 0.22
C LEU A 102 0.90 6.82 -0.04
N ALA A 103 1.24 7.63 0.97
CA ALA A 103 2.29 8.65 0.90
C ALA A 103 3.68 8.04 0.67
N ASP A 104 4.05 7.00 1.44
CA ASP A 104 5.33 6.29 1.29
C ASP A 104 5.45 5.64 -0.09
N THR A 105 4.38 4.96 -0.54
CA THR A 105 4.37 4.31 -1.86
C THR A 105 4.49 5.32 -2.99
N ALA A 106 3.82 6.48 -2.90
CA ALA A 106 3.91 7.54 -3.90
C ALA A 106 5.34 8.11 -3.98
N MET A 107 5.92 8.49 -2.83
CA MET A 107 7.30 9.00 -2.75
C MET A 107 8.32 7.95 -3.20
N GLY A 108 8.18 6.69 -2.76
CA GLY A 108 9.06 5.59 -3.15
C GLY A 108 8.97 5.25 -4.64
N THR A 109 7.78 5.33 -5.25
CA THR A 109 7.58 5.15 -6.68
C THR A 109 8.29 6.24 -7.47
N LEU A 110 8.16 7.51 -7.07
CA LEU A 110 8.86 8.62 -7.69
C LEU A 110 10.38 8.51 -7.50
N ALA A 111 10.85 8.17 -6.29
CA ALA A 111 12.25 7.95 -5.99
C ALA A 111 12.86 6.87 -6.89
N ASN A 112 12.20 5.72 -7.02
CA ASN A 112 12.67 4.61 -7.86
C ASN A 112 12.64 4.92 -9.36
N LYS A 113 11.79 5.85 -9.82
CA LYS A 113 11.81 6.37 -11.19
C LYS A 113 13.05 7.23 -11.48
N MET A 114 13.64 7.84 -10.43
CA MET A 114 14.72 8.82 -10.54
C MET A 114 16.13 8.24 -10.34
N VAL A 115 16.24 7.00 -9.84
CA VAL A 115 17.55 6.34 -9.66
C VAL A 115 18.03 5.69 -10.95
N PRO A 116 19.35 5.57 -11.15
CA PRO A 116 19.92 4.85 -12.30
C PRO A 116 19.52 3.38 -12.32
N GLU A 117 19.64 2.76 -13.50
CA GLU A 117 19.48 1.31 -13.65
C GLU A 117 20.45 0.56 -12.72
N GLY A 118 19.99 -0.56 -12.16
CA GLY A 118 20.75 -1.35 -11.18
C GLY A 118 20.73 -0.79 -9.76
N GLN A 119 20.04 0.32 -9.52
CA GLN A 119 19.85 0.88 -8.19
C GLN A 119 18.38 0.91 -7.78
N ALA A 120 18.14 1.04 -6.49
CA ALA A 120 16.82 1.23 -5.89
C ALA A 120 16.90 2.30 -4.81
N ALA A 121 15.78 2.96 -4.53
CA ALA A 121 15.62 3.85 -3.41
C ALA A 121 14.83 3.14 -2.30
N VAL A 122 15.31 3.24 -1.06
CA VAL A 122 14.66 2.68 0.12
C VAL A 122 14.36 3.80 1.11
N THR A 123 13.17 3.76 1.71
CA THR A 123 12.74 4.73 2.71
C THR A 123 13.60 4.60 3.96
N THR A 124 14.15 5.72 4.45
CA THR A 124 14.91 5.79 5.71
C THR A 124 14.12 6.51 6.79
N GLU A 125 13.24 7.42 6.40
CA GLU A 125 12.38 8.17 7.29
C GLU A 125 11.12 8.59 6.57
N ILE A 126 10.00 8.63 7.29
CA ILE A 126 8.77 9.28 6.87
C ILE A 126 8.13 10.00 8.05
N GLN A 127 7.75 11.26 7.84
CA GLN A 127 7.00 12.05 8.80
C GLN A 127 5.65 12.42 8.18
N VAL A 128 4.56 12.16 8.91
CA VAL A 128 3.19 12.40 8.41
C VAL A 128 2.43 13.27 9.39
N HIS A 129 1.76 14.29 8.87
CA HIS A 129 0.82 15.14 9.59
C HIS A 129 -0.58 14.95 9.03
N PHE A 130 -1.53 14.67 9.90
CA PHE A 130 -2.95 14.53 9.56
C PHE A 130 -3.69 15.80 9.96
N PHE A 131 -4.37 16.46 9.01
CA PHE A 131 -5.02 17.75 9.23
C PHE A 131 -6.53 17.64 9.32
N LYS A 132 -7.10 16.78 8.49
CA LYS A 132 -8.54 16.56 8.36
C LYS A 132 -8.80 15.06 8.19
N GLU A 133 -10.03 14.65 8.48
CA GLU A 133 -10.50 13.31 8.17
C GLU A 133 -10.33 13.00 6.67
N ALA A 134 -9.83 11.83 6.38
CA ALA A 134 -9.75 11.31 5.02
C ALA A 134 -10.98 10.45 4.74
N ALA A 135 -11.90 10.97 3.94
CA ALA A 135 -13.19 10.36 3.60
C ALA A 135 -13.54 10.69 2.14
N GLY A 136 -14.68 10.17 1.67
CA GLY A 136 -15.15 10.33 0.29
C GLY A 136 -14.96 9.05 -0.51
N SER A 137 -14.95 9.12 -1.84
CA SER A 137 -14.82 7.97 -2.73
C SER A 137 -13.37 7.64 -3.08
N ARG A 138 -12.46 8.62 -3.00
CA ARG A 138 -11.03 8.46 -3.34
C ARG A 138 -10.15 9.48 -2.62
N LEU A 139 -8.88 9.11 -2.47
CA LEU A 139 -7.80 10.03 -2.08
C LEU A 139 -6.81 10.18 -3.23
N VAL A 140 -6.23 11.36 -3.35
CA VAL A 140 -5.16 11.67 -4.31
C VAL A 140 -3.93 12.16 -3.55
N CYS A 141 -2.84 11.43 -3.64
CA CYS A 141 -1.54 11.81 -3.10
C CYS A 141 -0.71 12.45 -4.20
N LYS A 142 -0.38 13.73 -4.06
CA LYS A 142 0.54 14.44 -4.97
C LYS A 142 1.92 14.49 -4.33
N CYS A 143 2.93 14.00 -5.05
CA CYS A 143 4.30 13.87 -4.56
C CYS A 143 5.25 14.68 -5.44
N SER A 144 6.17 15.41 -4.83
CA SER A 144 7.23 16.17 -5.48
C SER A 144 8.58 16.01 -4.79
N VAL A 145 9.66 16.31 -5.54
CA VAL A 145 11.04 16.25 -5.03
C VAL A 145 11.38 17.53 -4.32
N LEU A 146 11.83 17.45 -3.07
CA LEU A 146 12.43 18.57 -2.33
C LEU A 146 13.93 18.63 -2.54
N HIS A 147 14.61 17.47 -2.55
CA HIS A 147 16.06 17.39 -2.70
C HIS A 147 16.45 16.08 -3.40
N LYS A 148 17.43 16.16 -4.31
CA LYS A 148 18.10 15.01 -4.91
C LYS A 148 19.61 15.17 -4.80
N GLY A 149 20.21 14.41 -3.90
CA GLY A 149 21.66 14.27 -3.73
C GLY A 149 22.22 13.05 -4.44
N ARG A 150 23.49 12.76 -4.17
CA ARG A 150 24.18 11.59 -4.76
C ARG A 150 23.69 10.26 -4.19
N GLN A 151 23.39 10.20 -2.89
CA GLN A 151 22.99 8.98 -2.18
C GLN A 151 21.66 9.13 -1.43
N THR A 152 21.16 10.35 -1.27
CA THR A 152 19.92 10.64 -0.55
C THR A 152 19.00 11.50 -1.39
N MET A 153 17.71 11.26 -1.25
CA MET A 153 16.64 12.06 -1.83
C MET A 153 15.60 12.38 -0.76
N VAL A 154 15.00 13.57 -0.83
CA VAL A 154 13.91 13.97 0.05
C VAL A 154 12.73 14.40 -0.80
N PHE A 155 11.56 13.94 -0.41
CA PHE A 155 10.29 14.21 -1.08
C PHE A 155 9.29 14.81 -0.11
N GLU A 156 8.34 15.54 -0.65
CA GLU A 156 7.09 15.86 0.05
C GLU A 156 5.92 15.15 -0.66
N SER A 157 4.88 14.89 0.10
CA SER A 157 3.60 14.49 -0.46
C SER A 157 2.44 15.17 0.26
N LYS A 158 1.37 15.44 -0.48
CA LYS A 158 0.13 16.07 -0.01
C LYS A 158 -1.03 15.18 -0.42
N VAL A 159 -1.82 14.75 0.57
CA VAL A 159 -2.98 13.89 0.35
C VAL A 159 -4.24 14.71 0.38
N TYR A 160 -5.03 14.59 -0.68
CA TYR A 160 -6.28 15.32 -0.88
C TYR A 160 -7.45 14.36 -1.00
N ARG A 161 -8.58 14.79 -0.50
CA ARG A 161 -9.89 14.22 -0.80
C ARG A 161 -10.33 14.64 -2.21
N GLU A 162 -11.36 13.98 -2.74
CA GLU A 162 -11.95 14.32 -4.05
C GLU A 162 -12.52 15.75 -4.14
N ASP A 163 -12.96 16.32 -3.02
CA ASP A 163 -13.44 17.70 -2.90
C ASP A 163 -12.32 18.76 -2.82
N GLY A 164 -11.05 18.33 -2.94
CA GLY A 164 -9.88 19.18 -2.92
C GLY A 164 -9.37 19.55 -1.51
N ILE A 165 -10.00 19.06 -0.44
CA ILE A 165 -9.54 19.31 0.92
C ILE A 165 -8.28 18.47 1.20
N MET A 166 -7.21 19.14 1.63
CA MET A 166 -5.98 18.49 2.05
C MET A 166 -6.18 17.85 3.43
N CYS A 167 -6.07 16.54 3.49
CA CYS A 167 -6.22 15.77 4.73
C CYS A 167 -4.89 15.32 5.34
N GLY A 168 -3.80 15.34 4.58
CA GLY A 168 -2.49 14.98 5.11
C GLY A 168 -1.33 15.60 4.32
N HIS A 169 -0.21 15.77 5.00
CA HIS A 169 1.06 16.18 4.44
C HIS A 169 2.17 15.29 5.01
N SER A 170 3.12 14.90 4.17
CA SER A 170 4.27 14.13 4.62
C SER A 170 5.54 14.54 3.92
N THR A 171 6.66 14.29 4.61
CA THR A 171 8.00 14.31 4.04
C THR A 171 8.62 12.94 4.23
N GLY A 172 9.45 12.51 3.27
CA GLY A 172 10.16 11.25 3.36
C GLY A 172 11.57 11.35 2.81
N SER A 173 12.50 10.71 3.51
CA SER A 173 13.89 10.59 3.09
C SER A 173 14.16 9.19 2.55
N PHE A 174 14.90 9.11 1.47
CA PHE A 174 15.23 7.88 0.77
C PHE A 174 16.73 7.76 0.57
N PHE A 175 17.26 6.55 0.72
CA PHE A 175 18.65 6.24 0.46
C PHE A 175 18.78 5.36 -0.78
N ILE A 176 19.75 5.68 -1.65
CA ILE A 176 20.00 4.95 -2.89
C ILE A 176 20.90 3.76 -2.59
N VAL A 177 20.45 2.57 -2.93
CA VAL A 177 21.14 1.28 -2.71
C VAL A 177 21.30 0.51 -4.01
N PRO A 178 22.30 -0.38 -4.15
CA PRO A 178 22.33 -1.33 -5.24
C PRO A 178 21.08 -2.22 -5.22
N LYS A 179 20.46 -2.43 -6.38
CA LYS A 179 19.33 -3.36 -6.49
C LYS A 179 19.84 -4.79 -6.30
N LYS A 180 19.26 -5.50 -5.33
CA LYS A 180 19.54 -6.94 -5.17
C LYS A 180 18.84 -7.69 -6.31
N ASN A 181 19.60 -8.52 -7.01
CA ASN A 181 19.08 -9.47 -8.01
C ASN A 181 18.26 -10.56 -7.33
#